data_57c2fe9cf8a01aac26155d0ee2229b6d
#
_entry.id   57c2fe9cf8a01aac26155d0ee2229b6d
#
_cell.length_a   1.000
_cell.length_b   1.000
_cell.length_c   1.000
_cell.angle_alpha   90.00
_cell.angle_beta   90.00
_cell.angle_gamma   90.00
#
_symmetry.space_group_name_H-M   'P 1'
#
loop_
_entity.id
_entity.type
_entity.pdbx_description
1 polymer ?
#
loop_
_entity_poly.entity_id
_entity_poly.type
_entity_poly.pdbx_seq_one_letter_code
_entity_poly.pdbx_strand_id
1 'polypeptide(L)'
;MTNAERGGLLDLVERDRAHECDGYGPAGVCVRVVGVADLPTRVGRFKIVAFWNNRDAKEHVAMVHGDVMGAEEVPTRLHSECLTGDVMGSLRCDCRDQLLEGLRRIQSMERGILLYLRQEGRGIGLINKIRAYGLQDQGLDTVEANLALGFRDDERDYAVAAHMLQSLTVKSVRLITNNPNKISQLGQYGVKVAGRIPHVIPPNEFNKFYLETKAKRSGHYIDMEGKPHLAEQSDPVMVDGMEGPAEEDPAETDVSGGKG
;
A
#
# COMPACT_ATOMS: atom_id res chain seq x y z
N MET A 1 -6.97 -4.96 27.51
CA MET A 1 -6.47 -3.75 26.85
C MET A 1 -6.48 -2.63 27.87
N THR A 2 -5.32 -2.11 28.20
CA THR A 2 -5.16 -1.05 29.21
C THR A 2 -5.57 0.32 28.65
N ASN A 3 -5.92 1.28 29.52
CA ASN A 3 -6.24 2.66 29.12
C ASN A 3 -5.10 3.36 28.35
N ALA A 4 -3.85 2.92 28.52
CA ALA A 4 -2.68 3.45 27.81
C ALA A 4 -2.68 3.11 26.31
N GLU A 5 -3.23 1.93 25.92
CA GLU A 5 -3.33 1.51 24.50
C GLU A 5 -4.46 2.24 23.75
N ARG A 6 -5.40 2.84 24.46
CA ARG A 6 -6.50 3.62 23.86
C ARG A 6 -6.09 5.06 23.52
N GLY A 7 -5.12 5.62 24.26
CA GLY A 7 -4.68 7.00 24.07
C GLY A 7 -4.07 7.22 22.68
N GLY A 8 -3.11 6.44 22.27
CA GLY A 8 -2.27 6.71 21.10
C GLY A 8 -3.02 6.96 19.79
N LEU A 9 -3.85 6.04 19.28
CA LEU A 9 -4.56 6.23 17.99
C LEU A 9 -5.70 7.26 18.10
N LEU A 10 -6.37 7.39 19.26
CA LEU A 10 -7.41 8.39 19.46
C LEU A 10 -6.83 9.80 19.49
N ASP A 11 -5.63 9.98 20.05
CA ASP A 11 -4.94 11.27 20.07
C ASP A 11 -4.61 11.77 18.66
N LEU A 12 -4.46 10.86 17.69
CA LEU A 12 -4.29 11.23 16.29
C LEU A 12 -5.51 11.95 15.72
N VAL A 13 -6.72 11.58 16.13
CA VAL A 13 -7.95 12.27 15.68
C VAL A 13 -7.96 13.71 16.18
N GLU A 14 -7.61 13.95 17.44
CA GLU A 14 -7.53 15.31 18.01
C GLU A 14 -6.38 16.10 17.37
N ARG A 15 -5.20 15.51 17.20
CA ARG A 15 -4.07 16.12 16.49
C ARG A 15 -4.46 16.58 15.09
N ASP A 16 -5.17 15.72 14.35
CA ASP A 16 -5.48 15.95 12.94
C ASP A 16 -6.72 16.82 12.75
N ARG A 17 -7.49 17.09 13.81
CA ARG A 17 -8.66 17.98 13.75
C ARG A 17 -8.28 19.41 13.37
N ALA A 18 -7.14 19.89 13.87
CA ALA A 18 -6.58 21.21 13.57
C ALA A 18 -5.46 21.17 12.52
N HIS A 19 -5.29 20.04 11.84
CA HIS A 19 -4.22 19.88 10.85
C HIS A 19 -4.54 20.66 9.57
N GLU A 20 -3.74 21.68 9.32
CA GLU A 20 -3.72 22.44 8.06
C GLU A 20 -2.38 22.19 7.38
N CYS A 21 -2.40 21.71 6.15
CA CYS A 21 -1.18 21.58 5.35
C CYS A 21 -1.50 21.73 3.85
N ASP A 22 -0.53 22.26 3.12
CA ASP A 22 -0.57 22.38 1.65
C ASP A 22 -0.39 21.00 0.95
N GLY A 23 -0.34 19.94 1.72
CA GLY A 23 -0.04 18.59 1.28
C GLY A 23 1.44 18.25 1.40
N TYR A 24 1.73 16.96 1.53
CA TYR A 24 3.08 16.44 1.75
C TYR A 24 3.67 15.85 0.46
N GLY A 25 4.98 16.07 0.27
CA GLY A 25 5.72 15.55 -0.88
C GLY A 25 5.35 16.19 -2.22
N PRO A 26 5.98 15.75 -3.33
CA PRO A 26 5.79 16.34 -4.67
C PRO A 26 4.35 16.30 -5.18
N ALA A 27 3.54 15.38 -4.66
CA ALA A 27 2.14 15.21 -5.04
C ALA A 27 1.18 16.10 -4.23
N GLY A 28 1.66 16.86 -3.23
CA GLY A 28 0.81 17.67 -2.37
C GLY A 28 -0.29 16.87 -1.64
N VAL A 29 -0.02 15.62 -1.26
CA VAL A 29 -1.02 14.76 -0.60
C VAL A 29 -1.10 15.09 0.88
N CYS A 30 -2.31 15.39 1.36
CA CYS A 30 -2.64 15.52 2.77
C CYS A 30 -3.57 14.38 3.19
N VAL A 31 -3.24 13.71 4.29
CA VAL A 31 -4.07 12.66 4.89
C VAL A 31 -4.26 12.96 6.37
N ARG A 32 -5.48 12.82 6.86
CA ARG A 32 -5.85 13.06 8.25
C ARG A 32 -6.58 11.85 8.82
N VAL A 33 -6.26 11.48 10.06
CA VAL A 33 -7.05 10.52 10.83
C VAL A 33 -8.34 11.21 11.30
N VAL A 34 -9.49 10.69 10.90
CA VAL A 34 -10.80 11.30 11.21
C VAL A 34 -11.67 10.44 12.11
N GLY A 35 -11.30 9.18 12.34
CA GLY A 35 -12.03 8.31 13.24
C GLY A 35 -11.25 7.05 13.58
N VAL A 36 -11.45 6.57 14.82
CA VAL A 36 -10.87 5.32 15.31
C VAL A 36 -11.93 4.59 16.14
N ALA A 37 -12.10 3.29 15.87
CA ALA A 37 -13.01 2.44 16.63
C ALA A 37 -12.45 1.03 16.81
N ASP A 38 -12.92 0.30 17.82
CA ASP A 38 -12.67 -1.12 17.94
C ASP A 38 -13.50 -1.90 16.90
N LEU A 39 -12.87 -2.83 16.22
CA LEU A 39 -13.49 -3.66 15.20
C LEU A 39 -13.25 -5.14 15.49
N PRO A 40 -14.13 -5.82 16.23
CA PRO A 40 -14.09 -7.27 16.36
C PRO A 40 -14.49 -7.90 15.02
N THR A 41 -13.70 -8.86 14.55
CA THR A 41 -13.93 -9.59 13.31
C THR A 41 -13.88 -11.10 13.54
N ARG A 42 -14.27 -11.88 12.53
CA ARG A 42 -14.16 -13.36 12.58
C ARG A 42 -12.73 -13.86 12.63
N VAL A 43 -11.75 -13.06 12.24
CA VAL A 43 -10.33 -13.42 12.24
C VAL A 43 -9.56 -12.82 13.42
N GLY A 44 -10.19 -11.97 14.23
CA GLY A 44 -9.59 -11.39 15.42
C GLY A 44 -10.06 -9.96 15.69
N ARG A 45 -9.40 -9.31 16.64
CA ARG A 45 -9.72 -7.93 17.06
C ARG A 45 -8.73 -6.96 16.43
N PHE A 46 -9.27 -5.92 15.81
CA PHE A 46 -8.53 -4.82 15.23
C PHE A 46 -9.07 -3.48 15.77
N LYS A 47 -8.31 -2.43 15.58
CA LYS A 47 -8.85 -1.07 15.51
C LYS A 47 -9.01 -0.71 14.05
N ILE A 48 -10.16 -0.14 13.69
CA ILE A 48 -10.36 0.48 12.39
C ILE A 48 -10.06 1.97 12.51
N VAL A 49 -9.24 2.48 11.60
CA VAL A 49 -8.86 3.88 11.49
C VAL A 49 -9.37 4.39 10.15
N ALA A 50 -10.17 5.44 10.17
CA ALA A 50 -10.69 6.09 8.97
C ALA A 50 -9.85 7.33 8.64
N PHE A 51 -9.63 7.56 7.34
CA PHE A 51 -8.82 8.66 6.84
C PHE A 51 -9.61 9.53 5.86
N TRP A 52 -9.46 10.83 6.03
CA TRP A 52 -9.74 11.81 5.00
C TRP A 52 -8.45 12.09 4.22
N ASN A 53 -8.58 12.39 2.93
CA ASN A 53 -7.47 12.84 2.11
C ASN A 53 -7.90 13.91 1.11
N ASN A 54 -6.95 14.71 0.60
CA ASN A 54 -7.19 15.75 -0.39
C ASN A 54 -7.03 15.27 -1.85
N ARG A 55 -6.67 13.99 -2.06
CA ARG A 55 -6.34 13.45 -3.39
C ARG A 55 -7.58 12.97 -4.13
N ASP A 56 -8.48 12.32 -3.40
CA ASP A 56 -9.74 11.83 -3.94
C ASP A 56 -10.83 11.90 -2.84
N ALA A 57 -12.08 11.71 -3.23
CA ALA A 57 -13.21 11.70 -2.30
C ALA A 57 -13.48 10.30 -1.72
N LYS A 58 -12.48 9.41 -1.68
CA LYS A 58 -12.66 8.03 -1.24
C LYS A 58 -12.27 7.86 0.22
N GLU A 59 -13.04 7.05 0.91
CA GLU A 59 -12.84 6.72 2.32
C GLU A 59 -11.89 5.51 2.43
N HIS A 60 -10.60 5.77 2.63
CA HIS A 60 -9.63 4.73 2.92
C HIS A 60 -9.61 4.41 4.40
N VAL A 61 -9.32 3.14 4.73
CA VAL A 61 -9.25 2.72 6.13
C VAL A 61 -8.01 1.87 6.40
N ALA A 62 -7.56 1.86 7.66
CA ALA A 62 -6.59 0.91 8.16
C ALA A 62 -7.23 -0.01 9.20
N MET A 63 -6.92 -1.30 9.13
CA MET A 63 -7.15 -2.24 10.22
C MET A 63 -5.82 -2.43 10.95
N VAL A 64 -5.77 -2.02 12.20
CA VAL A 64 -4.56 -1.99 13.04
C VAL A 64 -4.66 -3.03 14.14
N HIS A 65 -3.63 -3.86 14.27
CA HIS A 65 -3.44 -4.81 15.36
C HIS A 65 -2.19 -4.46 16.15
N GLY A 66 -2.28 -4.51 17.48
CA GLY A 66 -1.17 -4.17 18.37
C GLY A 66 -0.79 -2.68 18.34
N ASP A 67 0.36 -2.36 18.94
CA ASP A 67 0.90 -1.00 18.96
C ASP A 67 1.85 -0.81 17.77
N VAL A 68 1.46 0.08 16.86
CA VAL A 68 2.20 0.39 15.63
C VAL A 68 2.81 1.78 15.60
N MET A 69 2.41 2.66 16.55
CA MET A 69 2.85 4.04 16.58
C MET A 69 4.33 4.14 16.98
N GLY A 70 5.12 4.83 16.16
CA GLY A 70 6.56 4.95 16.37
C GLY A 70 7.35 3.65 16.18
N ALA A 71 6.69 2.56 15.76
CA ALA A 71 7.32 1.27 15.57
C ALA A 71 8.07 1.17 14.24
N GLU A 72 9.09 0.32 14.24
CA GLU A 72 9.85 -0.05 13.04
C GLU A 72 9.44 -1.44 12.54
N GLU A 73 9.71 -1.69 11.26
CA GLU A 73 9.47 -2.97 10.57
C GLU A 73 8.05 -3.52 10.74
N VAL A 74 7.06 -2.61 10.82
CA VAL A 74 5.67 -3.00 11.04
C VAL A 74 5.17 -3.86 9.87
N PRO A 75 4.70 -5.10 10.10
CA PRO A 75 4.09 -5.91 9.08
C PRO A 75 2.88 -5.19 8.48
N THR A 76 2.95 -4.87 7.20
CA THR A 76 1.96 -4.02 6.54
C THR A 76 1.49 -4.63 5.24
N ARG A 77 0.17 -4.66 5.03
CA ARG A 77 -0.43 -5.05 3.77
C ARG A 77 -1.20 -3.89 3.15
N LEU A 78 -0.94 -3.63 1.88
CA LEU A 78 -1.79 -2.76 1.05
C LEU A 78 -2.78 -3.64 0.28
N HIS A 79 -4.05 -3.54 0.61
CA HIS A 79 -5.14 -4.22 -0.10
C HIS A 79 -5.94 -3.20 -0.90
N SER A 80 -5.93 -3.34 -2.23
CA SER A 80 -6.79 -2.53 -3.11
C SER A 80 -8.16 -3.18 -3.21
N GLU A 81 -9.20 -2.39 -3.00
CA GLU A 81 -10.61 -2.81 -3.05
C GLU A 81 -10.93 -3.66 -4.28
N CYS A 82 -11.70 -4.70 -4.06
CA CYS A 82 -12.30 -5.53 -5.09
C CYS A 82 -13.70 -5.95 -4.65
N LEU A 83 -14.72 -5.13 -4.92
CA LEU A 83 -16.09 -5.37 -4.47
C LEU A 83 -16.58 -6.78 -4.85
N THR A 84 -16.32 -7.20 -6.09
CA THR A 84 -16.76 -8.51 -6.58
C THR A 84 -16.06 -9.66 -5.85
N GLY A 85 -14.78 -9.54 -5.54
CA GLY A 85 -14.02 -10.54 -4.78
C GLY A 85 -14.27 -10.43 -3.29
N ASP A 86 -13.97 -9.29 -2.68
CA ASP A 86 -13.96 -9.09 -1.23
C ASP A 86 -15.34 -9.31 -0.60
N VAL A 87 -16.41 -8.79 -1.24
CA VAL A 87 -17.77 -8.80 -0.72
C VAL A 87 -18.62 -9.88 -1.36
N MET A 88 -18.66 -9.95 -2.69
CA MET A 88 -19.56 -10.86 -3.42
C MET A 88 -19.00 -12.29 -3.57
N GLY A 89 -17.71 -12.50 -3.27
CA GLY A 89 -17.09 -13.83 -3.33
C GLY A 89 -16.86 -14.34 -4.74
N SER A 90 -16.61 -13.46 -5.70
CA SER A 90 -16.30 -13.83 -7.08
C SER A 90 -15.05 -14.73 -7.14
N LEU A 91 -15.13 -15.80 -7.90
CA LEU A 91 -14.02 -16.73 -8.14
C LEU A 91 -13.09 -16.28 -9.28
N ARG A 92 -13.44 -15.19 -10.01
CA ARG A 92 -12.58 -14.63 -11.07
C ARG A 92 -11.24 -14.08 -10.57
N CYS A 93 -11.11 -13.86 -9.26
CA CYS A 93 -9.88 -13.37 -8.64
C CYS A 93 -9.64 -14.02 -7.28
N ASP A 94 -8.48 -13.77 -6.72
CA ASP A 94 -8.03 -14.24 -5.40
C ASP A 94 -8.16 -13.16 -4.30
N CYS A 95 -8.86 -12.03 -4.57
CA CYS A 95 -8.84 -10.86 -3.71
C CYS A 95 -9.36 -11.15 -2.30
N ARG A 96 -10.52 -11.83 -2.18
CA ARG A 96 -11.08 -12.21 -0.88
C ARG A 96 -10.14 -13.08 -0.05
N ASP A 97 -9.54 -14.08 -0.68
CA ASP A 97 -8.63 -14.99 0.01
C ASP A 97 -7.36 -14.24 0.44
N GLN A 98 -6.85 -13.35 -0.41
CA GLN A 98 -5.75 -12.46 -0.07
C GLN A 98 -6.08 -11.52 1.09
N LEU A 99 -7.30 -10.97 1.15
CA LEU A 99 -7.75 -10.12 2.24
C LEU A 99 -7.80 -10.89 3.56
N LEU A 100 -8.49 -12.03 3.56
CA LEU A 100 -8.67 -12.84 4.76
C LEU A 100 -7.35 -13.40 5.28
N GLU A 101 -6.50 -13.91 4.40
CA GLU A 101 -5.18 -14.42 4.79
C GLU A 101 -4.27 -13.30 5.29
N GLY A 102 -4.32 -12.11 4.67
CA GLY A 102 -3.59 -10.94 5.15
C GLY A 102 -3.99 -10.55 6.57
N LEU A 103 -5.30 -10.55 6.88
CA LEU A 103 -5.80 -10.27 8.23
C LEU A 103 -5.39 -11.36 9.23
N ARG A 104 -5.47 -12.65 8.86
CA ARG A 104 -5.03 -13.75 9.73
C ARG A 104 -3.55 -13.65 10.07
N ARG A 105 -2.70 -13.37 9.09
CA ARG A 105 -1.25 -13.19 9.30
C ARG A 105 -0.97 -12.03 10.25
N ILE A 106 -1.59 -10.87 10.02
CA ILE A 106 -1.40 -9.71 10.90
C ILE A 106 -1.87 -10.05 12.31
N GLN A 107 -3.00 -10.72 12.47
CA GLN A 107 -3.51 -11.12 13.79
C GLN A 107 -2.60 -12.14 14.51
N SER A 108 -1.84 -12.96 13.77
CA SER A 108 -0.89 -13.91 14.36
C SER A 108 0.45 -13.30 14.76
N MET A 109 0.70 -12.06 14.40
CA MET A 109 1.89 -11.28 14.74
C MET A 109 1.62 -10.42 15.98
N GLU A 110 2.68 -9.89 16.62
CA GLU A 110 2.55 -8.97 17.75
C GLU A 110 1.80 -7.70 17.37
N ARG A 111 2.07 -7.20 16.14
CA ARG A 111 1.49 -5.98 15.58
C ARG A 111 1.41 -6.05 14.06
N GLY A 112 0.60 -5.19 13.47
CA GLY A 112 0.57 -5.03 12.02
C GLY A 112 -0.60 -4.18 11.53
N ILE A 113 -0.55 -3.84 10.24
CA ILE A 113 -1.50 -2.95 9.59
C ILE A 113 -1.97 -3.57 8.27
N LEU A 114 -3.28 -3.54 8.03
CA LEU A 114 -3.83 -3.70 6.69
C LEU A 114 -4.46 -2.37 6.27
N LEU A 115 -3.90 -1.74 5.22
CA LEU A 115 -4.51 -0.59 4.56
C LEU A 115 -5.48 -1.09 3.49
N TYR A 116 -6.76 -0.78 3.64
CA TYR A 116 -7.79 -1.05 2.64
C TYR A 116 -8.00 0.20 1.79
N LEU A 117 -7.53 0.14 0.55
CA LEU A 117 -7.50 1.26 -0.38
C LEU A 117 -8.64 1.14 -1.38
N ARG A 118 -9.48 2.16 -1.47
CA ARG A 118 -10.62 2.20 -2.37
C ARG A 118 -10.21 2.51 -3.82
N GLN A 119 -9.43 1.57 -4.39
CA GLN A 119 -8.84 1.65 -5.73
C GLN A 119 -9.34 0.50 -6.60
N GLU A 120 -10.68 0.40 -6.74
CA GLU A 120 -11.35 -0.67 -7.48
C GLU A 120 -10.85 -0.77 -8.94
N GLY A 121 -10.74 -2.02 -9.43
CA GLY A 121 -10.38 -2.31 -10.80
C GLY A 121 -8.99 -1.80 -11.21
N ARG A 122 -7.99 -1.87 -10.33
CA ARG A 122 -6.67 -1.25 -10.55
C ARG A 122 -6.73 0.28 -10.76
N GLY A 123 -7.71 0.94 -10.13
CA GLY A 123 -7.89 2.39 -10.21
C GLY A 123 -8.90 2.87 -11.26
N ILE A 124 -9.37 2.01 -12.17
CA ILE A 124 -10.34 2.39 -13.21
C ILE A 124 -11.80 2.45 -12.72
N GLY A 125 -12.05 1.99 -11.49
CA GLY A 125 -13.37 1.98 -10.87
C GLY A 125 -14.23 0.77 -11.25
N LEU A 126 -15.32 0.58 -10.49
CA LEU A 126 -16.19 -0.60 -10.62
C LEU A 126 -16.86 -0.68 -12.00
N ILE A 127 -17.37 0.43 -12.51
CA ILE A 127 -18.09 0.44 -13.80
C ILE A 127 -17.19 -0.06 -14.93
N ASN A 128 -15.98 0.49 -15.03
CA ASN A 128 -15.04 0.11 -16.09
C ASN A 128 -14.49 -1.30 -15.87
N LYS A 129 -14.33 -1.74 -14.62
CA LYS A 129 -13.99 -3.15 -14.32
C LYS A 129 -15.07 -4.12 -14.85
N ILE A 130 -16.36 -3.80 -14.69
CA ILE A 130 -17.43 -4.66 -15.24
C ILE A 130 -17.42 -4.64 -16.77
N ARG A 131 -17.13 -3.48 -17.39
CA ARG A 131 -16.92 -3.42 -18.86
C ARG A 131 -15.74 -4.27 -19.30
N ALA A 132 -14.61 -4.22 -18.55
CA ALA A 132 -13.45 -5.07 -18.81
C ALA A 132 -13.79 -6.56 -18.70
N TYR A 133 -14.62 -6.96 -17.75
CA TYR A 133 -15.10 -8.34 -17.64
C TYR A 133 -15.86 -8.77 -18.88
N GLY A 134 -16.73 -7.90 -19.45
CA GLY A 134 -17.43 -8.19 -20.70
C GLY A 134 -16.48 -8.38 -21.89
N LEU A 135 -15.37 -7.65 -21.95
CA LEU A 135 -14.33 -7.83 -22.97
C LEU A 135 -13.52 -9.12 -22.74
N GLN A 136 -13.25 -9.47 -21.47
CA GLN A 136 -12.60 -10.73 -21.12
C GLN A 136 -13.46 -11.95 -21.48
N ASP A 137 -14.79 -11.86 -21.34
CA ASP A 137 -15.73 -12.91 -21.79
C ASP A 137 -15.70 -13.10 -23.31
N GLN A 138 -15.20 -12.11 -24.06
CA GLN A 138 -14.96 -12.16 -25.50
C GLN A 138 -13.53 -12.60 -25.87
N GLY A 139 -12.69 -12.96 -24.88
CA GLY A 139 -11.37 -13.55 -25.09
C GLY A 139 -10.17 -12.62 -24.86
N LEU A 140 -10.39 -11.34 -24.51
CA LEU A 140 -9.28 -10.45 -24.17
C LEU A 140 -8.68 -10.83 -22.80
N ASP A 141 -7.37 -10.59 -22.60
CA ASP A 141 -6.81 -10.65 -21.26
C ASP A 141 -7.08 -9.36 -20.47
N THR A 142 -6.68 -9.33 -19.19
CA THR A 142 -6.94 -8.17 -18.30
C THR A 142 -6.26 -6.89 -18.80
N VAL A 143 -5.05 -7.00 -19.35
CA VAL A 143 -4.28 -5.85 -19.86
C VAL A 143 -4.93 -5.34 -21.16
N GLU A 144 -5.23 -6.23 -22.08
CA GLU A 144 -5.88 -5.92 -23.35
C GLU A 144 -7.25 -5.27 -23.13
N ALA A 145 -8.05 -5.79 -22.19
CA ALA A 145 -9.34 -5.22 -21.85
C ALA A 145 -9.23 -3.79 -21.29
N ASN A 146 -8.24 -3.51 -20.43
CA ASN A 146 -7.99 -2.17 -19.90
C ASN A 146 -7.55 -1.21 -21.01
N LEU A 147 -6.61 -1.63 -21.87
CA LEU A 147 -6.14 -0.83 -23.01
C LEU A 147 -7.27 -0.52 -23.99
N ALA A 148 -8.14 -1.49 -24.29
CA ALA A 148 -9.32 -1.31 -25.16
C ALA A 148 -10.33 -0.29 -24.60
N LEU A 149 -10.35 -0.11 -23.25
CA LEU A 149 -11.15 0.91 -22.57
C LEU A 149 -10.43 2.25 -22.42
N GLY A 150 -9.20 2.39 -22.92
CA GLY A 150 -8.41 3.62 -22.87
C GLY A 150 -7.64 3.85 -21.56
N PHE A 151 -7.46 2.81 -20.74
CA PHE A 151 -6.70 2.86 -19.48
C PHE A 151 -5.32 2.21 -19.64
N ARG A 152 -4.38 2.56 -18.76
CA ARG A 152 -3.14 1.79 -18.57
C ARG A 152 -3.44 0.44 -17.92
N ASP A 153 -2.47 -0.46 -17.90
CA ASP A 153 -2.59 -1.74 -17.16
C ASP A 153 -2.90 -1.53 -15.67
N ASP A 154 -2.27 -0.52 -15.07
CA ASP A 154 -2.45 -0.20 -13.64
C ASP A 154 -2.47 1.33 -13.44
N GLU A 155 -3.61 1.87 -12.99
CA GLU A 155 -3.81 3.29 -12.70
C GLU A 155 -3.64 3.60 -11.21
N ARG A 156 -3.27 2.62 -10.37
CA ARG A 156 -3.14 2.81 -8.92
C ARG A 156 -1.96 3.70 -8.59
N ASP A 157 -2.18 4.54 -7.59
CA ASP A 157 -1.19 5.38 -6.94
C ASP A 157 -1.19 5.04 -5.44
N TYR A 158 0.00 4.95 -4.85
CA TYR A 158 0.16 4.60 -3.44
C TYR A 158 0.60 5.79 -2.58
N ALA A 159 0.55 7.03 -3.09
CA ALA A 159 0.87 8.22 -2.32
C ALA A 159 -0.01 8.35 -1.07
N VAL A 160 -1.34 8.17 -1.23
CA VAL A 160 -2.27 8.20 -0.09
C VAL A 160 -1.92 7.13 0.95
N ALA A 161 -1.57 5.90 0.50
CA ALA A 161 -1.18 4.83 1.41
C ALA A 161 0.11 5.16 2.18
N ALA A 162 1.09 5.79 1.53
CA ALA A 162 2.31 6.25 2.18
C ALA A 162 2.01 7.27 3.28
N HIS A 163 1.16 8.25 2.99
CA HIS A 163 0.80 9.28 3.98
C HIS A 163 -0.12 8.73 5.08
N MET A 164 -0.95 7.71 4.82
CA MET A 164 -1.67 7.00 5.87
C MET A 164 -0.72 6.37 6.89
N LEU A 165 0.38 5.71 6.43
CA LEU A 165 1.40 5.14 7.31
C LEU A 165 2.14 6.23 8.10
N GLN A 166 2.47 7.35 7.48
CA GLN A 166 3.08 8.50 8.13
C GLN A 166 2.14 9.14 9.18
N SER A 167 0.85 9.27 8.88
CA SER A 167 -0.16 9.75 9.83
C SER A 167 -0.29 8.83 11.05
N LEU A 168 -0.08 7.53 10.89
CA LEU A 168 0.02 6.56 11.97
C LEU A 168 1.39 6.57 12.68
N THR A 169 2.29 7.46 12.29
CA THR A 169 3.65 7.59 12.83
C THR A 169 4.53 6.34 12.71
N VAL A 170 4.25 5.47 11.73
CA VAL A 170 5.04 4.27 11.47
C VAL A 170 6.40 4.66 10.91
N LYS A 171 7.49 4.16 11.50
CA LYS A 171 8.87 4.51 11.07
C LYS A 171 9.36 3.69 9.88
N SER A 172 9.01 2.41 9.84
CA SER A 172 9.33 1.54 8.71
C SER A 172 8.37 0.35 8.65
N VAL A 173 8.28 -0.29 7.48
CA VAL A 173 7.37 -1.41 7.24
C VAL A 173 8.09 -2.64 6.70
N ARG A 174 7.58 -3.83 7.01
CA ARG A 174 7.81 -5.06 6.24
C ARG A 174 6.57 -5.36 5.42
N LEU A 175 6.66 -5.23 4.11
CA LEU A 175 5.49 -5.24 3.25
C LEU A 175 5.04 -6.66 2.88
N ILE A 176 3.81 -7.01 3.26
CA ILE A 176 3.17 -8.29 2.91
C ILE A 176 2.65 -8.16 1.47
N THR A 177 3.47 -8.57 0.49
CA THR A 177 3.15 -8.38 -0.94
C THR A 177 3.95 -9.31 -1.84
N ASN A 178 3.41 -9.56 -3.05
CA ASN A 178 4.13 -10.15 -4.17
C ASN A 178 4.27 -9.15 -5.34
N ASN A 179 3.84 -7.89 -5.15
CA ASN A 179 3.91 -6.85 -6.18
C ASN A 179 5.11 -5.92 -5.91
N PRO A 180 6.18 -5.96 -6.73
CA PRO A 180 7.35 -5.10 -6.56
C PRO A 180 7.02 -3.61 -6.70
N ASN A 181 6.02 -3.26 -7.52
CA ASN A 181 5.60 -1.89 -7.73
C ASN A 181 5.08 -1.21 -6.45
N LYS A 182 4.43 -1.97 -5.54
CA LYS A 182 4.01 -1.45 -4.23
C LYS A 182 5.21 -1.05 -3.37
N ILE A 183 6.30 -1.82 -3.42
CA ILE A 183 7.53 -1.55 -2.67
C ILE A 183 8.18 -0.28 -3.21
N SER A 184 8.38 -0.22 -4.53
CA SER A 184 9.01 0.91 -5.20
C SER A 184 8.24 2.21 -4.96
N GLN A 185 6.92 2.23 -5.18
CA GLN A 185 6.14 3.44 -4.98
C GLN A 185 6.10 3.91 -3.52
N LEU A 186 5.95 3.02 -2.54
CA LEU A 186 6.03 3.43 -1.13
C LEU A 186 7.37 4.08 -0.81
N GLY A 187 8.48 3.53 -1.33
CA GLY A 187 9.81 4.11 -1.17
C GLY A 187 9.92 5.50 -1.79
N GLN A 188 9.39 5.70 -3.00
CA GLN A 188 9.34 7.00 -3.67
C GLN A 188 8.57 8.06 -2.87
N TYR A 189 7.55 7.65 -2.11
CA TYR A 189 6.78 8.53 -1.22
C TYR A 189 7.32 8.58 0.22
N GLY A 190 8.59 8.18 0.43
CA GLY A 190 9.30 8.37 1.70
C GLY A 190 8.98 7.36 2.79
N VAL A 191 8.32 6.24 2.49
CA VAL A 191 8.13 5.14 3.44
C VAL A 191 9.34 4.20 3.39
N LYS A 192 10.04 4.04 4.50
CA LYS A 192 11.13 3.07 4.62
C LYS A 192 10.57 1.64 4.60
N VAL A 193 10.78 0.92 3.50
CA VAL A 193 10.43 -0.51 3.38
C VAL A 193 11.64 -1.33 3.76
N ALA A 194 11.64 -1.92 4.96
CA ALA A 194 12.76 -2.69 5.52
C ALA A 194 12.83 -4.12 4.96
N GLY A 195 11.75 -4.59 4.32
CA GLY A 195 11.74 -5.92 3.73
C GLY A 195 10.36 -6.34 3.21
N ARG A 196 10.32 -7.50 2.59
CA ARG A 196 9.11 -8.12 2.04
C ARG A 196 8.73 -9.38 2.81
N ILE A 197 7.42 -9.59 2.99
CA ILE A 197 6.83 -10.85 3.47
C ILE A 197 6.03 -11.42 2.30
N PRO A 198 6.37 -12.62 1.78
CA PRO A 198 5.63 -13.26 0.70
C PRO A 198 4.17 -13.50 1.07
N HIS A 199 3.25 -13.34 0.11
CA HIS A 199 1.82 -13.52 0.33
C HIS A 199 1.22 -14.31 -0.83
N VAL A 200 1.30 -15.63 -0.74
CA VAL A 200 0.86 -16.55 -1.79
C VAL A 200 -0.47 -17.16 -1.41
N ILE A 201 -1.40 -17.13 -2.34
CA ILE A 201 -2.68 -17.83 -2.29
C ILE A 201 -2.67 -18.85 -3.43
N PRO A 202 -2.95 -20.12 -3.18
CA PRO A 202 -3.05 -21.12 -4.23
C PRO A 202 -4.10 -20.74 -5.27
N PRO A 203 -3.82 -20.93 -6.58
CA PRO A 203 -4.81 -20.68 -7.62
C PRO A 203 -5.97 -21.67 -7.54
N ASN A 204 -7.15 -21.23 -7.98
CA ASN A 204 -8.29 -22.08 -8.26
C ASN A 204 -8.54 -22.22 -9.77
N GLU A 205 -9.47 -23.08 -10.19
CA GLU A 205 -9.77 -23.32 -11.59
C GLU A 205 -10.25 -22.08 -12.36
N PHE A 206 -10.91 -21.12 -11.68
CA PHE A 206 -11.48 -19.93 -12.30
C PHE A 206 -10.51 -18.75 -12.37
N ASN A 207 -9.50 -18.67 -11.47
CA ASN A 207 -8.59 -17.54 -11.40
C ASN A 207 -7.17 -17.83 -11.93
N LYS A 208 -6.89 -19.05 -12.35
CA LYS A 208 -5.57 -19.48 -12.84
C LYS A 208 -5.08 -18.57 -13.97
N PHE A 209 -5.89 -18.32 -14.98
CA PHE A 209 -5.55 -17.44 -16.12
C PHE A 209 -5.26 -16.00 -15.66
N TYR A 210 -6.05 -15.47 -14.73
CA TYR A 210 -5.83 -14.15 -14.15
C TYR A 210 -4.50 -14.07 -13.39
N LEU A 211 -4.14 -15.09 -12.60
CA LEU A 211 -2.87 -15.14 -11.89
C LEU A 211 -1.68 -15.31 -12.83
N GLU A 212 -1.81 -16.08 -13.90
CA GLU A 212 -0.81 -16.18 -14.95
C GLU A 212 -0.54 -14.83 -15.62
N THR A 213 -1.60 -14.07 -15.91
CA THR A 213 -1.46 -12.72 -16.48
C THR A 213 -0.73 -11.79 -15.50
N LYS A 214 -1.05 -11.85 -14.20
CA LYS A 214 -0.33 -11.08 -13.16
C LYS A 214 1.16 -11.42 -13.11
N ALA A 215 1.50 -12.71 -13.17
CA ALA A 215 2.89 -13.15 -13.11
C ALA A 215 3.66 -12.72 -14.37
N LYS A 216 3.10 -12.97 -15.55
CA LYS A 216 3.80 -12.77 -16.84
C LYS A 216 3.84 -11.32 -17.28
N ARG A 217 2.76 -10.55 -17.09
CA ARG A 217 2.62 -9.18 -17.62
C ARG A 217 2.82 -8.08 -16.59
N SER A 218 2.48 -8.32 -15.32
CA SER A 218 2.59 -7.29 -14.27
C SER A 218 3.75 -7.56 -13.29
N GLY A 219 4.67 -8.48 -13.59
CA GLY A 219 5.91 -8.73 -12.84
C GLY A 219 5.71 -9.20 -11.40
N HIS A 220 4.56 -9.80 -11.07
CA HIS A 220 4.28 -10.29 -9.73
C HIS A 220 5.12 -11.54 -9.40
N TYR A 221 5.67 -11.61 -8.20
CA TYR A 221 6.38 -12.78 -7.66
C TYR A 221 5.38 -13.89 -7.30
N ILE A 222 4.78 -14.53 -8.29
CA ILE A 222 3.83 -15.64 -8.13
C ILE A 222 4.40 -16.86 -8.83
N ASP A 223 4.62 -17.93 -8.05
CA ASP A 223 4.84 -19.26 -8.58
C ASP A 223 3.47 -19.90 -8.81
N MET A 224 3.24 -20.44 -10.00
CA MET A 224 1.97 -21.08 -10.37
C MET A 224 1.73 -22.39 -9.64
N GLU A 225 2.75 -22.97 -9.00
CA GLU A 225 2.62 -24.12 -8.10
C GLU A 225 2.17 -23.70 -6.69
N GLY A 226 1.95 -22.41 -6.44
CA GLY A 226 1.54 -21.90 -5.13
C GLY A 226 2.68 -21.85 -4.11
N LYS A 227 3.92 -22.10 -4.53
CA LYS A 227 5.09 -21.94 -3.67
C LYS A 227 5.52 -20.47 -3.64
N PRO A 228 5.96 -19.95 -2.48
CA PRO A 228 6.57 -18.62 -2.47
C PRO A 228 7.81 -18.66 -3.37
N HIS A 229 7.86 -17.79 -4.37
CA HIS A 229 9.10 -17.59 -5.13
C HIS A 229 10.16 -17.16 -4.12
N LEU A 230 11.17 -18.00 -3.93
CA LEU A 230 12.30 -17.78 -3.02
C LEU A 230 13.28 -16.72 -3.58
N ALA A 231 12.80 -15.64 -4.17
CA ALA A 231 13.57 -14.44 -4.27
C ALA A 231 13.77 -13.93 -2.84
N GLU A 232 14.77 -14.48 -2.27
CA GLU A 232 15.55 -14.27 -1.07
C GLU A 232 14.95 -13.39 0.04
N GLN A 233 14.86 -14.04 1.20
CA GLN A 233 14.42 -13.47 2.47
C GLN A 233 15.38 -12.40 3.04
N SER A 234 16.33 -11.88 2.25
CA SER A 234 17.43 -11.04 2.77
C SER A 234 17.94 -9.93 1.88
N ASP A 235 17.32 -9.61 0.73
CA ASP A 235 17.80 -8.46 -0.01
C ASP A 235 17.27 -7.16 0.61
N PRO A 236 18.14 -6.31 1.17
CA PRO A 236 17.79 -4.92 1.41
C PRO A 236 17.44 -4.32 0.04
N VAL A 237 16.27 -3.72 -0.07
CA VAL A 237 15.92 -2.93 -1.26
C VAL A 237 16.94 -1.81 -1.35
N MET A 238 18.01 -2.02 -2.15
CA MET A 238 18.92 -0.98 -2.53
C MET A 238 18.13 -0.04 -3.44
N VAL A 239 17.69 1.07 -2.89
CA VAL A 239 17.27 2.23 -3.68
C VAL A 239 18.55 2.84 -4.22
N ASP A 240 18.94 2.43 -5.43
CA ASP A 240 20.02 3.09 -6.17
C ASP A 240 19.65 4.56 -6.39
N GLY A 241 20.53 5.46 -5.89
CA GLY A 241 20.71 6.80 -6.41
C GLY A 241 19.70 7.86 -5.97
N MET A 242 19.85 8.36 -4.75
CA MET A 242 19.70 9.79 -4.51
C MET A 242 21.00 10.29 -3.86
N GLU A 243 21.98 10.61 -4.71
CA GLU A 243 22.98 11.60 -4.36
C GLU A 243 22.24 12.92 -4.13
N GLY A 244 22.24 13.37 -2.90
CA GLY A 244 21.77 14.72 -2.58
C GLY A 244 22.60 15.74 -3.36
N PRO A 245 22.04 16.94 -3.63
CA PRO A 245 22.81 18.00 -4.27
C PRO A 245 24.07 18.25 -3.45
N ALA A 246 25.23 18.22 -4.12
CA ALA A 246 26.53 18.57 -3.56
C ALA A 246 26.43 19.96 -2.92
N GLU A 247 26.77 20.07 -1.64
CA GLU A 247 26.99 21.34 -1.00
C GLU A 247 28.18 22.02 -1.72
N GLU A 248 27.93 23.09 -2.46
CA GLU A 248 28.95 23.96 -2.99
C GLU A 248 29.62 24.67 -1.80
N ASP A 249 30.89 24.34 -1.56
CA ASP A 249 31.78 25.02 -0.63
C ASP A 249 31.92 26.50 -1.05
N PRO A 250 31.66 27.48 -0.19
CA PRO A 250 31.87 28.88 -0.54
C PRO A 250 33.38 29.15 -0.68
N ALA A 251 33.79 29.45 -1.91
CA ALA A 251 35.14 29.82 -2.25
C ALA A 251 35.71 30.89 -1.32
N GLU A 252 36.82 30.58 -0.69
CA GLU A 252 37.67 31.54 0.02
C GLU A 252 38.07 32.72 -0.91
N THR A 253 37.60 33.89 -0.62
CA THR A 253 38.12 35.11 -1.23
C THR A 253 39.47 35.43 -0.61
N ASP A 254 40.51 35.10 -1.33
CA ASP A 254 41.89 35.52 -1.05
C ASP A 254 41.99 37.06 -1.30
N VAL A 255 42.16 37.79 -0.21
CA VAL A 255 42.50 39.21 -0.22
C VAL A 255 44.01 39.33 0.00
N SER A 256 44.77 39.27 -1.09
CA SER A 256 46.20 39.70 -1.04
C SER A 256 46.32 41.04 -1.73
N GLY A 257 46.78 41.98 -0.94
CA GLY A 257 47.10 43.34 -1.31
C GLY A 257 48.22 43.47 -2.33
N GLY A 258 48.28 44.59 -2.98
CA GLY A 258 49.33 45.03 -3.88
C GLY A 258 49.30 46.50 -4.08
N LYS A 259 50.21 47.16 -3.44
CA LYS A 259 50.57 48.57 -3.58
C LYS A 259 50.92 48.89 -5.04
N GLY A 260 50.60 50.12 -5.45
CA GLY A 260 51.13 50.76 -6.63
C GLY A 260 50.35 52.01 -6.97
#